data_0ee801569bf53a9d2c5474a7e4ceb6b0
#
_entry.id   0ee801569bf53a9d2c5474a7e4ceb6b0
#
_cell.length_a   1.000
_cell.length_b   1.000
_cell.length_c   1.000
_cell.angle_alpha   90.00
_cell.angle_beta   90.00
_cell.angle_gamma   90.00
#
_symmetry.space_group_name_H-M   'P 1'
#
loop_
_entity.id
_entity.type
_entity.pdbx_description
1 polymer ?
#
loop_
_entity_poly.entity_id
_entity_poly.type
_entity_poly.pdbx_seq_one_letter_code
_entity_poly.pdbx_strand_id
1 'polypeptide(L)'
;MATLLNNPTIRGYAFQIVFVLVLGWFVWDIIDNTARNLQKANIAAGYGFLDRTAGFGIVQKLAAYTEASSYGRALFIGLLNTLLVAGLGIVFASILGFIVGIARLSSNWLLSRVAAAYVEILRNIPLLLQLFFWYFAVLRAVPGMREKWTFLGFFHLNIGGLHV
;
A
#
# COMPACT_ATOMS: atom_id res chain seq x y z
N MET A 1 15.47 -41.06 39.83
CA MET A 1 14.73 -39.86 39.41
C MET A 1 15.55 -38.54 39.48
N ALA A 2 16.48 -38.41 40.41
CA ALA A 2 17.30 -37.19 40.56
C ALA A 2 18.30 -36.93 39.43
N THR A 3 18.71 -37.92 38.65
CA THR A 3 19.71 -37.80 37.58
C THR A 3 19.16 -37.16 36.27
N LEU A 4 17.84 -37.18 36.02
CA LEU A 4 17.24 -36.56 34.85
C LEU A 4 17.14 -35.05 34.97
N LEU A 5 16.91 -34.54 36.21
CA LEU A 5 16.81 -33.09 36.49
C LEU A 5 18.16 -32.38 36.47
N ASN A 6 19.27 -33.14 36.56
CA ASN A 6 20.63 -32.58 36.57
C ASN A 6 21.27 -32.55 35.16
N ASN A 7 20.59 -33.06 34.13
CA ASN A 7 21.08 -33.02 32.79
C ASN A 7 20.83 -31.62 32.16
N PRO A 8 21.89 -30.86 31.77
CA PRO A 8 21.76 -29.50 31.28
C PRO A 8 20.92 -29.41 30.01
N THR A 9 20.93 -30.45 29.18
CA THR A 9 20.13 -30.50 27.94
C THR A 9 18.63 -30.63 28.23
N ILE A 10 18.26 -31.49 29.18
CA ILE A 10 16.85 -31.68 29.59
C ILE A 10 16.30 -30.41 30.24
N ARG A 11 17.09 -29.76 31.07
CA ARG A 11 16.73 -28.47 31.68
C ARG A 11 16.54 -27.40 30.59
N GLY A 12 17.42 -27.35 29.58
CA GLY A 12 17.26 -26.43 28.45
C GLY A 12 15.95 -26.61 27.71
N TYR A 13 15.58 -27.83 27.37
CA TYR A 13 14.29 -28.13 26.73
C TYR A 13 13.10 -27.84 27.63
N ALA A 14 13.19 -28.17 28.92
CA ALA A 14 12.13 -27.87 29.84
C ALA A 14 11.86 -26.36 29.97
N PHE A 15 12.92 -25.54 30.05
CA PHE A 15 12.80 -24.08 30.04
C PHE A 15 12.17 -23.56 28.73
N GLN A 16 12.59 -24.09 27.58
CA GLN A 16 12.03 -23.69 26.29
C GLN A 16 10.55 -24.03 26.20
N ILE A 17 10.14 -25.24 26.61
CA ILE A 17 8.74 -25.66 26.62
C ILE A 17 7.92 -24.76 27.54
N VAL A 18 8.38 -24.53 28.77
CA VAL A 18 7.70 -23.64 29.71
C VAL A 18 7.58 -22.23 29.14
N PHE A 19 8.65 -21.70 28.55
CA PHE A 19 8.64 -20.37 27.94
C PHE A 19 7.60 -20.29 26.80
N VAL A 20 7.57 -21.28 25.91
CA VAL A 20 6.60 -21.31 24.80
C VAL A 20 5.17 -21.42 25.31
N LEU A 21 4.93 -22.23 26.37
CA LEU A 21 3.61 -22.36 26.97
C LEU A 21 3.15 -21.05 27.63
N VAL A 22 4.03 -20.39 28.39
CA VAL A 22 3.75 -19.09 29.02
C VAL A 22 3.49 -18.03 27.97
N LEU A 23 4.31 -17.98 26.92
CA LEU A 23 4.12 -17.03 25.81
C LEU A 23 2.80 -17.30 25.06
N GLY A 24 2.49 -18.57 24.80
CA GLY A 24 1.24 -18.97 24.17
C GLY A 24 0.01 -18.60 25.01
N TRP A 25 0.08 -18.84 26.32
CA TRP A 25 -0.97 -18.42 27.25
C TRP A 25 -1.14 -16.90 27.29
N PHE A 26 -0.04 -16.15 27.33
CA PHE A 26 -0.06 -14.68 27.33
C PHE A 26 -0.67 -14.11 26.05
N VAL A 27 -0.29 -14.66 24.89
CA VAL A 27 -0.88 -14.28 23.59
C VAL A 27 -2.37 -14.58 23.56
N TRP A 28 -2.77 -15.75 24.07
CA TRP A 28 -4.19 -16.12 24.18
C TRP A 28 -4.97 -15.14 25.07
N ASP A 29 -4.43 -14.80 26.22
CA ASP A 29 -5.06 -13.85 27.16
C ASP A 29 -5.24 -12.47 26.54
N ILE A 30 -4.23 -11.96 25.81
CA ILE A 30 -4.33 -10.70 25.08
C ILE A 30 -5.44 -10.74 24.03
N ILE A 31 -5.52 -11.83 23.23
CA ILE A 31 -6.53 -11.97 22.19
C ILE A 31 -7.92 -12.02 22.80
N ASP A 32 -8.12 -12.84 23.83
CA ASP A 32 -9.40 -12.99 24.49
C ASP A 32 -9.85 -11.71 25.21
N ASN A 33 -8.95 -11.05 25.91
CA ASN A 33 -9.23 -9.78 26.58
C ASN A 33 -9.56 -8.68 25.57
N THR A 34 -8.84 -8.63 24.45
CA THR A 34 -9.10 -7.69 23.36
C THR A 34 -10.48 -7.95 22.75
N ALA A 35 -10.81 -9.21 22.45
CA ALA A 35 -12.11 -9.58 21.88
C ALA A 35 -13.27 -9.18 22.81
N ARG A 36 -13.13 -9.45 24.12
CA ARG A 36 -14.14 -9.05 25.14
C ARG A 36 -14.29 -7.52 25.24
N ASN A 37 -13.19 -6.77 25.19
CA ASN A 37 -13.24 -5.32 25.27
C ASN A 37 -13.86 -4.70 24.01
N LEU A 38 -13.57 -5.24 22.83
CA LEU A 38 -14.22 -4.82 21.59
C LEU A 38 -15.73 -5.08 21.61
N GLN A 39 -16.15 -6.25 22.12
CA GLN A 39 -17.58 -6.55 22.29
C GLN A 39 -18.27 -5.59 23.26
N LYS A 40 -17.64 -5.28 24.42
CA LYS A 40 -18.18 -4.32 25.39
C LYS A 40 -18.28 -2.90 24.80
N ALA A 41 -17.36 -2.53 23.91
CA ALA A 41 -17.36 -1.24 23.22
C ALA A 41 -18.31 -1.21 21.99
N ASN A 42 -19.05 -2.29 21.73
CA ASN A 42 -19.87 -2.46 20.52
C ASN A 42 -19.06 -2.30 19.21
N ILE A 43 -17.77 -2.57 19.26
CA ILE A 43 -16.91 -2.57 18.08
C ILE A 43 -16.95 -3.98 17.47
N ALA A 44 -17.32 -4.06 16.19
CA ALA A 44 -17.36 -5.34 15.48
C ALA A 44 -15.96 -5.96 15.44
N ALA A 45 -15.77 -7.09 16.12
CA ALA A 45 -14.55 -7.88 16.07
C ALA A 45 -14.68 -8.96 14.98
N GLY A 46 -13.58 -9.21 14.25
CA GLY A 46 -13.54 -10.24 13.21
C GLY A 46 -13.94 -9.75 11.82
N TYR A 47 -14.12 -10.69 10.90
CA TYR A 47 -14.36 -10.43 9.48
C TYR A 47 -15.84 -10.33 9.08
N GLY A 48 -16.77 -10.41 10.03
CA GLY A 48 -18.22 -10.36 9.77
C GLY A 48 -18.70 -9.04 9.14
N PHE A 49 -17.89 -7.98 9.19
CA PHE A 49 -18.22 -6.72 8.50
C PHE A 49 -18.11 -6.85 6.97
N LEU A 50 -17.34 -7.82 6.46
CA LEU A 50 -17.11 -7.98 5.02
C LEU A 50 -18.39 -8.21 4.23
N ASP A 51 -19.39 -8.84 4.84
CA ASP A 51 -20.68 -9.14 4.21
C ASP A 51 -21.68 -7.97 4.32
N ARG A 52 -21.37 -6.96 5.14
CA ARG A 52 -22.23 -5.77 5.27
C ARG A 52 -22.10 -4.86 4.05
N THR A 53 -23.18 -4.14 3.74
CA THR A 53 -23.18 -3.15 2.66
C THR A 53 -22.18 -2.04 2.95
N ALA A 54 -21.35 -1.71 1.95
CA ALA A 54 -20.30 -0.70 2.07
C ALA A 54 -20.87 0.72 2.15
N GLY A 55 -21.92 1.03 1.38
CA GLY A 55 -22.62 2.31 1.42
C GLY A 55 -21.87 3.51 0.84
N PHE A 56 -20.75 3.29 0.16
CA PHE A 56 -19.96 4.36 -0.49
C PHE A 56 -19.58 4.00 -1.94
N GLY A 57 -19.41 5.02 -2.76
CA GLY A 57 -19.00 4.87 -4.16
C GLY A 57 -17.47 4.76 -4.30
N ILE A 58 -17.00 3.97 -5.27
CA ILE A 58 -15.62 3.95 -5.72
C ILE A 58 -15.59 4.47 -7.16
N VAL A 59 -14.81 5.52 -7.42
CA VAL A 59 -14.76 6.17 -8.75
C VAL A 59 -14.14 5.22 -9.78
N GLN A 60 -12.96 4.71 -9.50
CA GLN A 60 -12.25 3.77 -10.38
C GLN A 60 -12.67 2.33 -10.08
N LYS A 61 -13.29 1.67 -11.04
CA LYS A 61 -13.80 0.29 -10.89
C LYS A 61 -13.27 -0.59 -12.02
N LEU A 62 -12.41 -1.53 -11.71
CA LEU A 62 -11.94 -2.56 -12.67
C LEU A 62 -12.91 -3.74 -12.77
N ALA A 63 -13.88 -3.84 -11.85
CA ALA A 63 -14.95 -4.84 -11.89
C ALA A 63 -16.25 -4.21 -11.38
N ALA A 64 -17.38 -4.87 -11.59
CA ALA A 64 -18.70 -4.38 -11.20
C ALA A 64 -18.76 -4.12 -9.68
N TYR A 65 -19.10 -2.89 -9.32
CA TYR A 65 -19.25 -2.42 -7.93
C TYR A 65 -20.32 -1.31 -7.88
N THR A 66 -21.15 -1.36 -6.88
CA THR A 66 -22.18 -0.37 -6.56
C THR A 66 -22.14 -0.07 -5.06
N GLU A 67 -22.80 1.00 -4.64
CA GLU A 67 -22.92 1.34 -3.20
C GLU A 67 -23.65 0.28 -2.38
N ALA A 68 -24.48 -0.55 -3.03
CA ALA A 68 -25.13 -1.69 -2.41
C ALA A 68 -24.21 -2.92 -2.26
N SER A 69 -23.01 -2.88 -2.82
CA SER A 69 -22.03 -3.97 -2.68
C SER A 69 -21.48 -4.07 -1.27
N SER A 70 -21.00 -5.26 -0.90
CA SER A 70 -20.42 -5.50 0.43
C SER A 70 -19.02 -4.89 0.59
N TYR A 71 -18.59 -4.72 1.86
CA TYR A 71 -17.21 -4.31 2.17
C TYR A 71 -16.17 -5.25 1.57
N GLY A 72 -16.43 -6.56 1.55
CA GLY A 72 -15.55 -7.53 0.90
C GLY A 72 -15.37 -7.24 -0.58
N ARG A 73 -16.45 -6.86 -1.28
CA ARG A 73 -16.39 -6.45 -2.68
C ARG A 73 -15.62 -5.13 -2.83
N ALA A 74 -15.83 -4.16 -1.93
CA ALA A 74 -15.07 -2.90 -1.93
C ALA A 74 -13.57 -3.13 -1.77
N LEU A 75 -13.17 -3.99 -0.83
CA LEU A 75 -11.76 -4.38 -0.62
C LEU A 75 -11.17 -5.07 -1.86
N PHE A 76 -11.93 -5.95 -2.49
CA PHE A 76 -11.49 -6.60 -3.73
C PHE A 76 -11.24 -5.58 -4.85
N ILE A 77 -12.13 -4.61 -5.03
CA ILE A 77 -11.94 -3.52 -6.01
C ILE A 77 -10.72 -2.67 -5.65
N GLY A 78 -10.54 -2.35 -4.35
CA GLY A 78 -9.34 -1.64 -3.88
C GLY A 78 -8.05 -2.40 -4.17
N LEU A 79 -8.05 -3.71 -3.97
CA LEU A 79 -6.91 -4.58 -4.32
C LEU A 79 -6.61 -4.55 -5.82
N LEU A 80 -7.63 -4.69 -6.68
CA LEU A 80 -7.45 -4.62 -8.13
C LEU A 80 -6.89 -3.27 -8.57
N ASN A 81 -7.41 -2.18 -8.03
CA ASN A 81 -6.91 -0.83 -8.32
C ASN A 81 -5.45 -0.68 -7.88
N THR A 82 -5.10 -1.19 -6.71
CA THR A 82 -3.73 -1.18 -6.19
C THR A 82 -2.79 -1.97 -7.10
N LEU A 83 -3.21 -3.17 -7.54
CA LEU A 83 -2.41 -3.99 -8.45
C LEU A 83 -2.23 -3.33 -9.83
N LEU A 84 -3.27 -2.69 -10.35
CA LEU A 84 -3.18 -1.92 -11.61
C LEU A 84 -2.16 -0.78 -11.49
N VAL A 85 -2.32 0.05 -10.47
CA VAL A 85 -1.42 1.20 -10.25
C VAL A 85 0.00 0.74 -9.97
N ALA A 86 0.19 -0.31 -9.17
CA ALA A 86 1.50 -0.88 -8.90
C ALA A 86 2.14 -1.45 -10.16
N GLY A 87 1.39 -2.20 -10.97
CA GLY A 87 1.89 -2.76 -12.23
C GLY A 87 2.33 -1.67 -13.21
N LEU A 88 1.47 -0.69 -13.45
CA LEU A 88 1.82 0.45 -14.31
C LEU A 88 3.01 1.24 -13.74
N GLY A 89 3.00 1.50 -12.44
CA GLY A 89 4.07 2.21 -11.74
C GLY A 89 5.42 1.50 -11.88
N ILE A 90 5.47 0.18 -11.71
CA ILE A 90 6.69 -0.61 -11.88
C ILE A 90 7.21 -0.50 -13.32
N VAL A 91 6.34 -0.65 -14.31
CA VAL A 91 6.74 -0.56 -15.73
C VAL A 91 7.33 0.82 -16.04
N PHE A 92 6.60 1.90 -15.73
CA PHE A 92 7.08 3.25 -16.01
C PHE A 92 8.32 3.63 -15.20
N ALA A 93 8.36 3.26 -13.92
CA ALA A 93 9.54 3.51 -13.09
C ALA A 93 10.77 2.75 -13.59
N SER A 94 10.60 1.52 -14.08
CA SER A 94 11.70 0.73 -14.64
C SER A 94 12.24 1.35 -15.93
N ILE A 95 11.36 1.79 -16.83
CA ILE A 95 11.76 2.46 -18.08
C ILE A 95 12.50 3.76 -17.79
N LEU A 96 11.92 4.63 -16.93
CA LEU A 96 12.54 5.90 -16.57
C LEU A 96 13.86 5.69 -15.83
N GLY A 97 13.89 4.75 -14.88
CA GLY A 97 15.09 4.41 -14.11
C GLY A 97 16.22 3.90 -15.01
N PHE A 98 15.88 3.09 -16.00
CA PHE A 98 16.86 2.60 -16.98
C PHE A 98 17.43 3.73 -17.85
N ILE A 99 16.56 4.59 -18.39
CA ILE A 99 16.96 5.76 -19.19
C ILE A 99 17.88 6.70 -18.38
N VAL A 100 17.46 7.07 -17.18
CA VAL A 100 18.23 7.95 -16.29
C VAL A 100 19.52 7.29 -15.84
N GLY A 101 19.50 5.98 -15.57
CA GLY A 101 20.69 5.20 -15.24
C GLY A 101 21.74 5.23 -16.33
N ILE A 102 21.34 4.98 -17.59
CA ILE A 102 22.23 5.08 -18.75
C ILE A 102 22.75 6.52 -18.94
N ALA A 103 21.86 7.51 -18.84
CA ALA A 103 22.24 8.90 -18.94
C ALA A 103 23.31 9.31 -17.93
N ARG A 104 23.20 8.79 -16.69
CA ARG A 104 24.17 9.04 -15.61
C ARG A 104 25.54 8.42 -15.88
N LEU A 105 25.59 7.30 -16.61
CA LEU A 105 26.82 6.61 -17.01
C LEU A 105 27.40 7.13 -18.33
N SER A 106 26.74 8.09 -18.96
CA SER A 106 27.19 8.66 -20.24
C SER A 106 28.56 9.34 -20.12
N SER A 107 29.40 9.19 -21.16
CA SER A 107 30.65 9.95 -21.32
C SER A 107 30.40 11.43 -21.58
N ASN A 108 29.20 11.83 -21.98
CA ASN A 108 28.82 13.24 -22.13
C ASN A 108 28.66 13.87 -20.74
N TRP A 109 29.55 14.81 -20.41
CA TRP A 109 29.60 15.48 -19.12
C TRP A 109 28.26 16.13 -18.75
N LEU A 110 27.61 16.84 -19.68
CA LEU A 110 26.38 17.56 -19.43
C LEU A 110 25.24 16.59 -19.12
N LEU A 111 25.09 15.52 -19.93
CA LEU A 111 24.05 14.52 -19.76
C LEU A 111 24.19 13.79 -18.41
N SER A 112 25.41 13.39 -18.08
CA SER A 112 25.72 12.74 -16.79
C SER A 112 25.41 13.65 -15.59
N ARG A 113 25.76 14.95 -15.68
CA ARG A 113 25.48 15.92 -14.61
C ARG A 113 23.98 16.18 -14.42
N VAL A 114 23.23 16.37 -15.51
CA VAL A 114 21.78 16.58 -15.44
C VAL A 114 21.09 15.35 -14.85
N ALA A 115 21.45 14.15 -15.30
CA ALA A 115 20.90 12.91 -14.75
C ALA A 115 21.25 12.71 -13.26
N ALA A 116 22.47 13.03 -12.87
CA ALA A 116 22.89 12.97 -11.46
C ALA A 116 22.10 13.96 -10.60
N ALA A 117 21.97 15.22 -11.03
CA ALA A 117 21.20 16.24 -10.32
C ALA A 117 19.72 15.83 -10.17
N TYR A 118 19.10 15.30 -11.23
CA TYR A 118 17.73 14.78 -11.18
C TYR A 118 17.56 13.69 -10.09
N VAL A 119 18.45 12.69 -10.10
CA VAL A 119 18.41 11.61 -9.09
C VAL A 119 18.62 12.17 -7.69
N GLU A 120 19.57 13.09 -7.52
CA GLU A 120 19.91 13.65 -6.20
C GLU A 120 18.78 14.50 -5.63
N ILE A 121 18.14 15.32 -6.45
CA ILE A 121 16.96 16.11 -6.05
C ILE A 121 15.84 15.18 -5.61
N LEU A 122 15.48 14.19 -6.42
CA LEU A 122 14.36 13.28 -6.10
C LEU A 122 14.64 12.42 -4.86
N ARG A 123 15.87 11.99 -4.66
CA ARG A 123 16.26 11.21 -3.47
C ARG A 123 16.25 12.01 -2.18
N ASN A 124 16.58 13.31 -2.26
CA ASN A 124 16.64 14.18 -1.10
C ASN A 124 15.28 14.76 -0.69
N ILE A 125 14.29 14.73 -1.58
CA ILE A 125 12.92 15.15 -1.25
C ILE A 125 12.18 13.96 -0.62
N PRO A 126 11.65 14.10 0.62
CA PRO A 126 10.81 13.08 1.24
C PRO A 126 9.64 12.67 0.33
N LEU A 127 9.34 11.36 0.25
CA LEU A 127 8.28 10.83 -0.60
C LEU A 127 6.92 11.53 -0.36
N LEU A 128 6.61 11.84 0.91
CA LEU A 128 5.37 12.51 1.27
C LEU A 128 5.25 13.91 0.62
N LEU A 129 6.36 14.67 0.57
CA LEU A 129 6.38 15.99 -0.10
C LEU A 129 6.21 15.83 -1.61
N GLN A 130 6.81 14.81 -2.23
CA GLN A 130 6.60 14.52 -3.64
C GLN A 130 5.13 14.20 -3.93
N LEU A 131 4.47 13.38 -3.09
CA LEU A 131 3.05 13.06 -3.21
C LEU A 131 2.18 14.33 -3.07
N PHE A 132 2.47 15.18 -2.10
CA PHE A 132 1.75 16.45 -1.93
C PHE A 132 1.92 17.39 -3.12
N PHE A 133 3.13 17.51 -3.65
CA PHE A 133 3.39 18.29 -4.85
C PHE A 133 2.53 17.78 -6.04
N TRP A 134 2.57 16.49 -6.33
CA TRP A 134 1.78 15.90 -7.40
C TRP A 134 0.28 16.06 -7.19
N TYR A 135 -0.19 15.85 -5.96
CA TYR A 135 -1.60 15.95 -5.64
C TYR A 135 -2.11 17.40 -5.65
N PHE A 136 -1.43 18.30 -4.97
CA PHE A 136 -1.92 19.68 -4.80
C PHE A 136 -1.51 20.62 -5.94
N ALA A 137 -0.33 20.48 -6.49
CA ALA A 137 0.14 21.37 -7.54
C ALA A 137 -0.24 20.86 -8.94
N VAL A 138 -0.04 19.56 -9.23
CA VAL A 138 -0.27 19.02 -10.57
C VAL A 138 -1.74 18.65 -10.77
N LEU A 139 -2.34 17.84 -9.91
CA LEU A 139 -3.75 17.42 -10.10
C LEU A 139 -4.72 18.58 -10.00
N ARG A 140 -4.47 19.60 -9.18
CA ARG A 140 -5.32 20.80 -9.13
C ARG A 140 -5.17 21.72 -10.33
N ALA A 141 -4.06 21.65 -11.05
CA ALA A 141 -3.86 22.38 -12.30
C ALA A 141 -4.59 21.72 -13.49
N VAL A 142 -4.98 20.44 -13.36
CA VAL A 142 -5.76 19.73 -14.39
C VAL A 142 -7.21 20.23 -14.36
N PRO A 143 -7.85 20.43 -15.52
CA PRO A 143 -9.22 20.92 -15.61
C PRO A 143 -10.21 20.04 -14.83
N GLY A 144 -11.25 20.66 -14.27
CA GLY A 144 -12.33 19.96 -13.58
C GLY A 144 -13.09 19.00 -14.53
N MET A 145 -14.00 18.18 -13.95
CA MET A 145 -14.76 17.16 -14.71
C MET A 145 -15.59 17.74 -15.87
N ARG A 146 -15.95 19.03 -15.83
CA ARG A 146 -16.73 19.70 -16.87
C ARG A 146 -15.86 20.32 -17.97
N GLU A 147 -14.58 20.47 -17.72
CA GLU A 147 -13.61 21.02 -18.65
C GLU A 147 -12.63 19.92 -19.03
N LYS A 148 -12.01 20.05 -20.19
CA LYS A 148 -11.02 19.06 -20.65
C LYS A 148 -9.92 19.73 -21.45
N TRP A 149 -8.70 19.31 -21.21
CA TRP A 149 -7.60 19.58 -22.12
C TRP A 149 -7.63 18.55 -23.23
N THR A 150 -7.67 19.01 -24.46
CA THR A 150 -7.66 18.16 -25.64
C THR A 150 -6.28 18.16 -26.27
N PHE A 151 -5.66 16.99 -26.36
CA PHE A 151 -4.38 16.78 -27.02
C PHE A 151 -4.60 15.94 -28.29
N LEU A 152 -3.94 16.32 -29.38
CA LEU A 152 -4.01 15.62 -30.67
C LEU A 152 -5.43 15.39 -31.20
N GLY A 153 -6.44 16.12 -30.70
CA GLY A 153 -7.82 16.06 -31.17
C GLY A 153 -8.67 14.91 -30.61
N PHE A 154 -8.04 13.88 -29.98
CA PHE A 154 -8.75 12.69 -29.50
C PHE A 154 -8.41 12.33 -28.02
N PHE A 155 -7.31 12.80 -27.49
CA PHE A 155 -7.02 12.60 -26.06
C PHE A 155 -7.59 13.74 -25.24
N HIS A 156 -8.41 13.40 -24.25
CA HIS A 156 -9.03 14.35 -23.33
C HIS A 156 -8.55 14.10 -21.91
N LEU A 157 -7.89 15.07 -21.30
CA LEU A 157 -7.42 15.00 -19.91
C LEU A 157 -8.27 15.90 -19.02
N ASN A 158 -8.80 15.34 -17.94
CA ASN A 158 -9.46 16.05 -16.86
C ASN A 158 -9.14 15.40 -15.51
N ILE A 159 -9.65 15.94 -14.42
CA ILE A 159 -9.44 15.40 -13.06
C ILE A 159 -9.99 13.97 -12.89
N GLY A 160 -10.90 13.53 -13.75
CA GLY A 160 -11.43 12.16 -13.78
C GLY A 160 -10.53 11.16 -14.52
N GLY A 161 -9.50 11.61 -15.21
CA GLY A 161 -8.55 10.79 -15.93
C GLY A 161 -8.33 11.19 -17.38
N LEU A 162 -7.64 10.31 -18.11
CA LEU A 162 -7.41 10.41 -19.55
C LEU A 162 -8.52 9.64 -20.30
N HIS A 163 -9.20 10.32 -21.19
CA HIS A 163 -10.25 9.76 -22.04
C HIS A 163 -9.85 9.86 -23.51
N VAL A 164 -10.28 8.88 -24.31
CA VAL A 164 -10.07 8.79 -25.76
C VAL A 164 -11.37 8.96 -26.48
#